data_4e0412518a270fe4c24519fe54870359
#
_entry.id   4e0412518a270fe4c24519fe54870359
#
_cell.length_a   1.000
_cell.length_b   1.000
_cell.length_c   1.000
_cell.angle_alpha   90.00
_cell.angle_beta   90.00
_cell.angle_gamma   90.00
#
_symmetry.space_group_name_H-M   'P 1'
#
loop_
_entity.id
_entity.type
_entity.pdbx_description
1 polymer ?
#
loop_
_entity_poly.entity_id
_entity_poly.type
_entity_poly.pdbx_seq_one_letter_code
_entity_poly.pdbx_strand_id
1 'polypeptide(L)'
;METPENRAAFQSASSLADACRDRQILEGRAVICDSSHNLVVDCGCMRGLIPREEGAIGMNDGSVRDIAVISRVNRPVCFLVTGFQKNEDGKTIALLSRRAAQELCMKEYVSTLVPGDIVNARITHLETFGAFADIGCGIVSLLPIDMISVSRIDHPRERFSVGMDITAVIKAIDNGRISLSHKELLGTWEENAALFSPGETVAGIIRSVESYGAFVELTPNLAGLAEIKEGISPGQQASVYIKSIIPSKMKVKLIIV
;
A
#
# COMPACT_ATOMS: atom_id res chain seq x y z
N MET A 1 -12.08 -3.09 9.03
CA MET A 1 -13.42 -2.72 9.58
C MET A 1 -14.24 -3.91 10.02
N GLU A 2 -14.10 -5.04 9.40
CA GLU A 2 -14.95 -6.19 9.66
C GLU A 2 -14.28 -7.30 10.50
N THR A 3 -13.23 -6.96 11.25
CA THR A 3 -12.60 -7.92 12.15
C THR A 3 -13.56 -8.29 13.29
N PRO A 4 -13.48 -9.53 13.82
CA PRO A 4 -14.30 -9.93 14.97
C PRO A 4 -14.13 -8.99 16.17
N GLU A 5 -12.92 -8.50 16.39
CA GLU A 5 -12.55 -7.60 17.48
C GLU A 5 -13.27 -6.25 17.36
N ASN A 6 -13.26 -5.62 16.17
CA ASN A 6 -13.98 -4.37 15.91
C ASN A 6 -15.48 -4.54 16.13
N ARG A 7 -16.06 -5.65 15.62
CA ARG A 7 -17.49 -5.93 15.81
C ARG A 7 -17.84 -6.09 17.27
N ALA A 8 -17.02 -6.80 18.04
CA ALA A 8 -17.24 -6.99 19.47
C ALA A 8 -17.18 -5.66 20.22
N ALA A 9 -16.17 -4.82 19.95
CA ALA A 9 -15.99 -3.52 20.60
C ALA A 9 -17.15 -2.55 20.32
N PHE A 10 -17.74 -2.59 19.12
CA PHE A 10 -18.79 -1.67 18.70
C PHE A 10 -20.23 -2.10 19.08
N GLN A 11 -20.39 -3.25 19.72
CA GLN A 11 -21.71 -3.75 20.13
C GLN A 11 -22.37 -2.92 21.22
N SER A 12 -21.59 -2.38 22.16
CA SER A 12 -22.12 -1.64 23.30
C SER A 12 -21.12 -0.62 23.85
N ALA A 13 -21.64 0.33 24.64
CA ALA A 13 -20.80 1.28 25.37
C ALA A 13 -19.86 0.58 26.38
N SER A 14 -20.28 -0.53 26.97
CA SER A 14 -19.44 -1.33 27.88
C SER A 14 -18.28 -1.97 27.12
N SER A 15 -18.55 -2.61 25.96
CA SER A 15 -17.52 -3.24 25.14
C SER A 15 -16.51 -2.21 24.63
N LEU A 16 -16.98 -1.00 24.29
CA LEU A 16 -16.10 0.09 23.88
C LEU A 16 -15.25 0.63 25.05
N ALA A 17 -15.78 0.62 26.28
CA ALA A 17 -15.04 0.97 27.49
C ALA A 17 -13.98 -0.09 27.84
N ASP A 18 -14.28 -1.38 27.60
CA ASP A 18 -13.30 -2.46 27.76
C ASP A 18 -12.14 -2.28 26.74
N ALA A 19 -12.45 -2.01 25.46
CA ALA A 19 -11.45 -1.70 24.43
C ALA A 19 -10.58 -0.47 24.78
N CYS A 20 -11.16 0.54 25.45
CA CYS A 20 -10.42 1.68 25.98
C CYS A 20 -9.42 1.26 27.06
N ARG A 21 -9.85 0.43 28.02
CA ARG A 21 -9.00 -0.07 29.11
C ARG A 21 -7.86 -0.92 28.59
N ASP A 22 -8.15 -1.79 27.63
CA ASP A 22 -7.20 -2.73 27.05
C ASP A 22 -6.32 -2.08 25.98
N ARG A 23 -6.50 -0.77 25.70
CA ARG A 23 -5.78 0.00 24.67
C ARG A 23 -5.84 -0.68 23.29
N GLN A 24 -6.99 -1.26 22.97
CA GLN A 24 -7.20 -1.96 21.71
C GLN A 24 -7.27 -0.96 20.54
N ILE A 25 -6.46 -1.19 19.51
CA ILE A 25 -6.55 -0.43 18.26
C ILE A 25 -7.82 -0.88 17.52
N LEU A 26 -8.71 0.06 17.28
CA LEU A 26 -9.95 -0.15 16.56
C LEU A 26 -9.92 0.57 15.22
N GLU A 27 -10.74 0.12 14.28
CA GLU A 27 -10.91 0.76 12.97
C GLU A 27 -12.39 1.06 12.75
N GLY A 28 -12.72 2.33 12.53
CA GLY A 28 -14.06 2.79 12.20
C GLY A 28 -14.06 3.69 10.96
N ARG A 29 -15.26 4.03 10.47
CA ARG A 29 -15.41 4.94 9.33
C ARG A 29 -15.54 6.37 9.81
N ALA A 30 -14.66 7.26 9.36
CA ALA A 30 -14.83 8.70 9.54
C ALA A 30 -16.00 9.18 8.65
N VAL A 31 -17.02 9.79 9.25
CA VAL A 31 -18.24 10.20 8.55
C VAL A 31 -18.32 11.69 8.29
N ILE A 32 -17.72 12.52 9.16
CA ILE A 32 -17.73 13.97 9.06
C ILE A 32 -16.35 14.49 9.48
N CYS A 33 -15.92 15.59 8.84
CA CYS A 33 -14.89 16.48 9.33
C CYS A 33 -15.54 17.83 9.59
N ASP A 34 -15.51 18.31 10.83
CA ASP A 34 -16.16 19.58 11.20
C ASP A 34 -15.30 20.81 10.78
N SER A 35 -15.81 22.00 11.03
CA SER A 35 -15.13 23.26 10.71
C SER A 35 -13.84 23.49 11.50
N SER A 36 -13.67 22.81 12.62
CA SER A 36 -12.44 22.81 13.44
C SER A 36 -11.48 21.67 13.07
N HIS A 37 -11.78 20.95 11.99
CA HIS A 37 -11.03 19.79 11.47
C HIS A 37 -11.01 18.58 12.41
N ASN A 38 -11.99 18.46 13.32
CA ASN A 38 -12.18 17.23 14.08
C ASN A 38 -12.90 16.20 13.22
N LEU A 39 -12.52 14.92 13.36
CA LEU A 39 -13.20 13.81 12.67
C LEU A 39 -14.26 13.17 13.57
N VAL A 40 -15.46 13.04 13.05
CA VAL A 40 -16.51 12.22 13.66
C VAL A 40 -16.45 10.83 13.05
N VAL A 41 -16.37 9.82 13.90
CA VAL A 41 -16.27 8.40 13.52
C VAL A 41 -17.50 7.67 13.99
N ASP A 42 -18.02 6.77 13.17
CA ASP A 42 -19.09 5.85 13.55
C ASP A 42 -18.49 4.63 14.25
N CYS A 43 -18.80 4.48 15.53
CA CYS A 43 -18.41 3.33 16.37
C CYS A 43 -19.59 2.38 16.61
N GLY A 44 -20.62 2.39 15.75
CA GLY A 44 -21.78 1.52 15.87
C GLY A 44 -22.69 1.90 17.05
N CYS A 45 -22.30 1.60 18.29
CA CYS A 45 -23.08 1.89 19.49
C CYS A 45 -23.14 3.39 19.85
N MET A 46 -22.15 4.20 19.42
CA MET A 46 -22.11 5.64 19.65
C MET A 46 -21.20 6.33 18.62
N ARG A 47 -21.24 7.65 18.58
CA ARG A 47 -20.30 8.45 17.82
C ARG A 47 -19.00 8.65 18.59
N GLY A 48 -17.90 8.62 17.87
CA GLY A 48 -16.57 8.98 18.36
C GLY A 48 -16.09 10.28 17.75
N LEU A 49 -15.30 11.03 18.50
CA LEU A 49 -14.66 12.27 18.06
C LEU A 49 -13.14 12.11 18.13
N ILE A 50 -12.46 12.33 17.02
CA ILE A 50 -11.01 12.50 16.98
C ILE A 50 -10.75 14.00 16.87
N PRO A 51 -10.25 14.67 17.93
CA PRO A 51 -9.83 16.05 17.85
C PRO A 51 -8.76 16.25 16.78
N ARG A 52 -8.67 17.44 16.19
CA ARG A 52 -7.71 17.76 15.13
C ARG A 52 -6.28 17.37 15.51
N GLU A 53 -5.85 17.72 16.73
CA GLU A 53 -4.52 17.43 17.28
C GLU A 53 -4.25 15.94 17.48
N GLU A 54 -5.30 15.13 17.59
CA GLU A 54 -5.26 13.67 17.69
C GLU A 54 -5.42 12.97 16.33
N GLY A 55 -5.54 13.74 15.24
CA GLY A 55 -5.80 13.25 13.88
C GLY A 55 -4.64 12.48 13.25
N ALA A 56 -3.40 12.77 13.59
CA ALA A 56 -2.21 12.04 13.14
C ALA A 56 -0.97 12.44 13.94
N ILE A 57 0.07 11.61 13.90
CA ILE A 57 1.44 12.01 14.31
C ILE A 57 1.86 13.20 13.42
N GLY A 58 2.45 14.23 14.03
CA GLY A 58 2.92 15.43 13.33
C GLY A 58 1.88 16.55 13.16
N MET A 59 0.65 16.37 13.65
CA MET A 59 -0.36 17.45 13.64
C MET A 59 0.02 18.57 14.62
N ASN A 60 0.58 18.23 15.79
CA ASN A 60 0.91 19.19 16.85
C ASN A 60 2.15 20.04 16.55
N ASP A 61 3.11 19.50 15.80
CA ASP A 61 4.35 20.21 15.42
C ASP A 61 4.27 20.85 14.02
N GLY A 62 3.11 20.70 13.35
CA GLY A 62 2.84 21.25 12.03
C GLY A 62 3.53 20.53 10.87
N SER A 63 4.18 19.39 11.12
CA SER A 63 4.79 18.57 10.05
C SER A 63 3.74 17.90 9.15
N VAL A 64 2.52 17.73 9.66
CA VAL A 64 1.36 17.21 8.93
C VAL A 64 0.28 18.28 8.80
N ARG A 65 -0.22 18.51 7.59
CA ARG A 65 -1.25 19.51 7.29
C ARG A 65 -2.66 18.96 7.51
N ASP A 66 -3.63 19.85 7.75
CA ASP A 66 -5.04 19.51 7.99
C ASP A 66 -5.65 18.65 6.88
N ILE A 67 -5.17 18.77 5.65
CA ILE A 67 -5.63 17.92 4.53
C ILE A 67 -5.47 16.43 4.81
N ALA A 68 -4.50 16.02 5.62
CA ALA A 68 -4.30 14.65 6.03
C ALA A 68 -5.44 14.10 6.91
N VAL A 69 -6.13 14.98 7.61
CA VAL A 69 -7.32 14.68 8.42
C VAL A 69 -8.58 14.78 7.55
N ILE A 70 -8.75 15.90 6.83
CA ILE A 70 -9.90 16.15 5.97
C ILE A 70 -10.10 15.03 4.94
N SER A 71 -9.01 14.54 4.35
CA SER A 71 -9.04 13.46 3.35
C SER A 71 -9.47 12.09 3.89
N ARG A 72 -9.68 11.97 5.21
CA ARG A 72 -10.14 10.71 5.85
C ARG A 72 -11.65 10.56 5.87
N VAL A 73 -12.40 11.59 5.56
CA VAL A 73 -13.87 11.48 5.47
C VAL A 73 -14.25 10.39 4.47
N ASN A 74 -15.21 9.57 4.85
CA ASN A 74 -15.68 8.38 4.14
C ASN A 74 -14.62 7.26 3.96
N ARG A 75 -13.55 7.28 4.77
CA ARG A 75 -12.50 6.26 4.76
C ARG A 75 -12.38 5.57 6.13
N PRO A 76 -11.85 4.34 6.20
CA PRO A 76 -11.50 3.72 7.45
C PRO A 76 -10.35 4.49 8.13
N VAL A 77 -10.44 4.62 9.44
CA VAL A 77 -9.41 5.21 10.31
C VAL A 77 -9.20 4.33 11.52
N CYS A 78 -7.95 4.06 11.84
CA CYS A 78 -7.56 3.37 13.07
C CYS A 78 -7.45 4.38 14.20
N PHE A 79 -7.85 3.99 15.41
CA PHE A 79 -7.79 4.84 16.59
C PHE A 79 -7.76 4.01 17.88
N LEU A 80 -7.35 4.65 18.96
CA LEU A 80 -7.59 4.20 20.34
C LEU A 80 -8.74 5.01 20.93
N VAL A 81 -9.56 4.37 21.75
CA VAL A 81 -10.51 5.08 22.61
C VAL A 81 -9.72 5.62 23.81
N THR A 82 -9.75 6.92 24.02
CA THR A 82 -9.02 7.59 25.11
C THR A 82 -9.90 7.99 26.29
N GLY A 83 -11.22 8.00 26.07
CA GLY A 83 -12.19 8.35 27.11
C GLY A 83 -13.59 8.56 26.54
N PHE A 84 -14.45 9.09 27.39
CA PHE A 84 -15.84 9.41 27.07
C PHE A 84 -16.22 10.77 27.62
N GLN A 85 -17.02 11.53 26.87
CA GLN A 85 -17.54 12.82 27.32
C GLN A 85 -18.99 13.01 26.87
N LYS A 86 -19.70 13.96 27.47
CA LYS A 86 -21.01 14.42 26.98
C LYS A 86 -20.82 15.53 25.97
N ASN A 87 -21.52 15.42 24.84
CA ASN A 87 -21.60 16.53 23.88
C ASN A 87 -22.59 17.61 24.36
N GLU A 88 -22.75 18.67 23.58
CA GLU A 88 -23.66 19.81 23.87
C GLU A 88 -25.12 19.33 24.04
N ASP A 89 -25.54 18.29 23.35
CA ASP A 89 -26.87 17.67 23.46
C ASP A 89 -27.03 16.75 24.69
N GLY A 90 -25.99 16.62 25.53
CA GLY A 90 -25.99 15.70 26.70
C GLY A 90 -25.78 14.24 26.34
N LYS A 91 -25.56 13.88 25.06
CA LYS A 91 -25.29 12.49 24.64
C LYS A 91 -23.83 12.14 24.88
N THR A 92 -23.58 10.91 25.36
CA THR A 92 -22.23 10.40 25.53
C THR A 92 -21.60 10.11 24.16
N ILE A 93 -20.38 10.62 23.94
CA ILE A 93 -19.53 10.34 22.78
C ILE A 93 -18.19 9.77 23.25
N ALA A 94 -17.56 8.93 22.44
CA ALA A 94 -16.21 8.43 22.69
C ALA A 94 -15.18 9.45 22.22
N LEU A 95 -14.16 9.72 23.04
CA LEU A 95 -12.97 10.45 22.62
C LEU A 95 -11.99 9.45 22.01
N LEU A 96 -11.52 9.77 20.81
CA LEU A 96 -10.68 8.89 20.03
C LEU A 96 -9.35 9.59 19.68
N SER A 97 -8.28 8.81 19.58
CA SER A 97 -6.99 9.29 19.13
C SER A 97 -6.42 8.37 18.03
N ARG A 98 -6.32 8.92 16.84
CA ARG A 98 -5.59 8.27 15.75
C ARG A 98 -4.08 8.36 15.97
N ARG A 99 -3.59 9.49 16.49
CA ARG A 99 -2.19 9.69 16.84
C ARG A 99 -1.71 8.62 17.83
N ALA A 100 -2.45 8.39 18.93
CA ALA A 100 -2.09 7.38 19.91
C ALA A 100 -2.08 5.96 19.32
N ALA A 101 -3.00 5.63 18.40
CA ALA A 101 -2.98 4.34 17.70
C ALA A 101 -1.74 4.21 16.81
N GLN A 102 -1.34 5.27 16.11
CA GLN A 102 -0.13 5.29 15.31
C GLN A 102 1.14 5.15 16.17
N GLU A 103 1.22 5.87 17.29
CA GLU A 103 2.33 5.78 18.25
C GLU A 103 2.47 4.36 18.83
N LEU A 104 1.34 3.74 19.17
CA LEU A 104 1.32 2.35 19.65
C LEU A 104 1.80 1.39 18.56
N CYS A 105 1.30 1.52 17.35
CA CYS A 105 1.70 0.71 16.20
C CYS A 105 3.20 0.90 15.87
N MET A 106 3.69 2.13 15.91
CA MET A 106 5.12 2.41 15.74
C MET A 106 5.97 1.71 16.80
N LYS A 107 5.54 1.75 18.06
CA LYS A 107 6.26 1.18 19.19
C LYS A 107 6.23 -0.36 19.18
N GLU A 108 5.08 -0.97 18.96
CA GLU A 108 4.88 -2.41 19.18
C GLU A 108 5.05 -3.25 17.91
N TYR A 109 4.87 -2.65 16.73
CA TYR A 109 4.97 -3.35 15.46
C TYR A 109 6.12 -2.83 14.61
N VAL A 110 6.09 -1.54 14.24
CA VAL A 110 7.07 -0.99 13.28
C VAL A 110 8.50 -1.05 13.81
N SER A 111 8.69 -0.83 15.12
CA SER A 111 10.02 -0.90 15.76
C SER A 111 10.63 -2.31 15.77
N THR A 112 9.84 -3.35 15.53
CA THR A 112 10.33 -4.73 15.45
C THR A 112 10.72 -5.15 14.04
N LEU A 113 10.32 -4.36 13.03
CA LEU A 113 10.61 -4.66 11.63
C LEU A 113 12.09 -4.45 11.31
N VAL A 114 12.63 -5.36 10.49
CA VAL A 114 14.00 -5.26 9.98
C VAL A 114 14.00 -5.39 8.44
N PRO A 115 15.03 -4.88 7.75
CA PRO A 115 15.19 -5.11 6.32
C PRO A 115 15.17 -6.61 5.98
N GLY A 116 14.35 -6.98 5.01
CA GLY A 116 14.08 -8.37 4.63
C GLY A 116 12.76 -8.94 5.14
N ASP A 117 12.13 -8.31 6.15
CA ASP A 117 10.81 -8.75 6.61
C ASP A 117 9.74 -8.57 5.55
N ILE A 118 8.82 -9.52 5.52
CA ILE A 118 7.64 -9.49 4.64
C ILE A 118 6.46 -8.95 5.42
N VAL A 119 5.83 -7.90 4.87
CA VAL A 119 4.69 -7.23 5.49
C VAL A 119 3.50 -7.18 4.52
N ASN A 120 2.30 -7.23 5.08
CA ASN A 120 1.10 -6.89 4.34
C ASN A 120 0.92 -5.38 4.32
N ALA A 121 0.57 -4.84 3.17
CA ALA A 121 0.37 -3.42 2.99
C ALA A 121 -0.82 -3.14 2.06
N ARG A 122 -1.46 -1.99 2.22
CA ARG A 122 -2.55 -1.55 1.35
C ARG A 122 -2.15 -0.31 0.59
N ILE A 123 -2.29 -0.35 -0.74
CA ILE A 123 -2.00 0.80 -1.60
C ILE A 123 -2.96 1.94 -1.28
N THR A 124 -2.42 3.09 -0.90
CA THR A 124 -3.18 4.29 -0.55
C THR A 124 -3.15 5.35 -1.64
N HIS A 125 -2.03 5.43 -2.37
CA HIS A 125 -1.83 6.44 -3.42
C HIS A 125 -0.80 5.97 -4.44
N LEU A 126 -0.91 6.43 -5.69
CA LEU A 126 -0.02 6.09 -6.80
C LEU A 126 0.50 7.37 -7.45
N GLU A 127 1.82 7.49 -7.52
CA GLU A 127 2.54 8.57 -8.19
C GLU A 127 3.48 8.00 -9.27
N THR A 128 3.96 8.83 -10.18
CA THR A 128 4.86 8.40 -11.26
C THR A 128 6.18 7.82 -10.74
N PHE A 129 6.64 8.24 -9.56
CA PHE A 129 7.89 7.77 -8.95
C PHE A 129 7.72 6.56 -8.02
N GLY A 130 6.49 6.14 -7.73
CA GLY A 130 6.22 4.99 -6.86
C GLY A 130 4.81 4.94 -6.31
N ALA A 131 4.56 3.95 -5.47
CA ALA A 131 3.30 3.76 -4.75
C ALA A 131 3.49 4.06 -3.26
N PHE A 132 2.45 4.57 -2.62
CA PHE A 132 2.37 4.69 -1.18
C PHE A 132 1.50 3.58 -0.63
N ALA A 133 2.00 2.85 0.34
CA ALA A 133 1.30 1.72 0.95
C ALA A 133 1.24 1.88 2.47
N ASP A 134 0.07 1.66 3.03
CA ASP A 134 -0.19 1.62 4.47
C ASP A 134 0.22 0.24 4.99
N ILE A 135 1.20 0.20 5.87
CA ILE A 135 1.71 -1.02 6.52
C ILE A 135 1.06 -1.31 7.87
N GLY A 136 0.11 -0.47 8.27
CA GLY A 136 -0.67 -0.59 9.52
C GLY A 136 -0.99 0.77 10.12
N CYS A 137 -2.21 0.92 10.65
CA CYS A 137 -2.70 2.10 11.37
C CYS A 137 -2.56 3.44 10.63
N GLY A 138 -2.49 3.43 9.29
CA GLY A 138 -2.25 4.62 8.49
C GLY A 138 -0.79 5.08 8.48
N ILE A 139 0.15 4.20 8.82
CA ILE A 139 1.59 4.42 8.67
C ILE A 139 1.94 4.12 7.22
N VAL A 140 2.19 5.19 6.47
CA VAL A 140 2.38 5.11 5.01
C VAL A 140 3.86 5.03 4.68
N SER A 141 4.23 4.01 3.90
CA SER A 141 5.58 3.74 3.43
C SER A 141 5.66 3.89 1.91
N LEU A 142 6.83 4.27 1.41
CA LEU A 142 7.08 4.41 -0.03
C LEU A 142 7.52 3.07 -0.63
N LEU A 143 6.90 2.69 -1.73
CA LEU A 143 7.33 1.63 -2.63
C LEU A 143 7.79 2.28 -3.95
N PRO A 144 9.11 2.53 -4.14
CA PRO A 144 9.62 3.17 -5.34
C PRO A 144 9.31 2.37 -6.60
N ILE A 145 9.16 3.06 -7.74
CA ILE A 145 8.75 2.43 -9.01
C ILE A 145 9.72 1.34 -9.47
N ASP A 146 11.02 1.52 -9.25
CA ASP A 146 12.08 0.55 -9.58
C ASP A 146 12.12 -0.65 -8.61
N MET A 147 11.37 -0.57 -7.49
CA MET A 147 11.20 -1.65 -6.53
C MET A 147 9.89 -2.43 -6.71
N ILE A 148 9.07 -2.06 -7.69
CA ILE A 148 7.79 -2.74 -7.97
C ILE A 148 8.03 -4.03 -8.77
N SER A 149 8.82 -3.94 -9.84
CA SER A 149 9.17 -5.09 -10.70
C SER A 149 10.51 -4.85 -11.39
N VAL A 150 11.12 -5.91 -11.91
CA VAL A 150 12.34 -5.83 -12.71
C VAL A 150 12.04 -5.27 -14.10
N SER A 151 10.93 -5.67 -14.71
CA SER A 151 10.45 -5.08 -15.95
C SER A 151 10.07 -3.63 -15.71
N ARG A 152 10.61 -2.74 -16.55
CA ARG A 152 10.33 -1.31 -16.49
C ARG A 152 8.85 -1.04 -16.69
N ILE A 153 8.29 -0.21 -15.86
CA ILE A 153 6.93 0.33 -15.95
C ILE A 153 7.01 1.86 -15.92
N ASP A 154 6.07 2.52 -16.58
CA ASP A 154 6.04 4.00 -16.62
C ASP A 154 5.22 4.58 -15.47
N HIS A 155 4.33 3.78 -14.90
CA HIS A 155 3.51 4.19 -13.76
C HIS A 155 3.10 2.98 -12.91
N PRO A 156 3.08 3.09 -11.57
CA PRO A 156 2.65 1.99 -10.68
C PRO A 156 1.24 1.44 -10.95
N ARG A 157 0.35 2.24 -11.59
CA ARG A 157 -0.99 1.80 -12.01
C ARG A 157 -0.99 0.58 -12.94
N GLU A 158 0.14 0.27 -13.56
CA GLU A 158 0.29 -0.91 -14.39
C GLU A 158 0.33 -2.22 -13.58
N ARG A 159 0.59 -2.10 -12.29
CA ARG A 159 0.67 -3.25 -11.34
C ARG A 159 -0.34 -3.17 -10.21
N PHE A 160 -0.66 -1.96 -9.77
CA PHE A 160 -1.45 -1.73 -8.56
C PHE A 160 -2.61 -0.79 -8.80
N SER A 161 -3.64 -0.93 -7.96
CA SER A 161 -4.75 0.03 -7.84
C SER A 161 -4.86 0.52 -6.40
N VAL A 162 -5.40 1.74 -6.21
CA VAL A 162 -5.66 2.28 -4.88
C VAL A 162 -6.67 1.40 -4.15
N GLY A 163 -6.36 1.03 -2.91
CA GLY A 163 -7.13 0.10 -2.08
C GLY A 163 -6.73 -1.37 -2.23
N MET A 164 -5.83 -1.70 -3.15
CA MET A 164 -5.32 -3.07 -3.33
C MET A 164 -4.46 -3.49 -2.14
N ASP A 165 -4.70 -4.68 -1.62
CA ASP A 165 -3.83 -5.33 -0.64
C ASP A 165 -2.67 -6.02 -1.38
N ILE A 166 -1.47 -5.78 -0.88
CA ILE A 166 -0.23 -6.35 -1.42
C ILE A 166 0.63 -6.91 -0.29
N THR A 167 1.53 -7.79 -0.65
CA THR A 167 2.66 -8.17 0.21
C THR A 167 3.90 -7.42 -0.28
N ALA A 168 4.71 -6.92 0.64
CA ALA A 168 5.95 -6.21 0.32
C ALA A 168 7.06 -6.60 1.28
N VAL A 169 8.31 -6.38 0.87
CA VAL A 169 9.51 -6.59 1.69
C VAL A 169 9.97 -5.23 2.22
N ILE A 170 10.36 -5.18 3.50
CA ILE A 170 11.05 -4.01 4.07
C ILE A 170 12.42 -3.89 3.41
N LYS A 171 12.63 -2.87 2.61
CA LYS A 171 13.89 -2.64 1.90
C LYS A 171 14.92 -1.93 2.75
N ALA A 172 14.50 -0.85 3.41
CA ALA A 172 15.33 -0.05 4.29
C ALA A 172 14.48 0.68 5.32
N ILE A 173 15.09 0.99 6.45
CA ILE A 173 14.51 1.80 7.52
C ILE A 173 15.50 2.92 7.83
N ASP A 174 15.20 4.15 7.39
CA ASP A 174 16.05 5.31 7.53
C ASP A 174 15.35 6.40 8.33
N ASN A 175 15.86 6.74 9.51
CA ASN A 175 15.27 7.78 10.38
C ASN A 175 13.75 7.59 10.62
N GLY A 176 13.32 6.35 10.83
CA GLY A 176 11.91 5.99 11.04
C GLY A 176 11.05 5.99 9.75
N ARG A 177 11.64 6.24 8.59
CA ARG A 177 10.99 6.10 7.29
C ARG A 177 11.28 4.72 6.71
N ILE A 178 10.22 4.02 6.34
CA ILE A 178 10.29 2.67 5.77
C ILE A 178 10.16 2.76 4.26
N SER A 179 11.10 2.15 3.55
CA SER A 179 11.03 1.92 2.11
C SER A 179 10.69 0.46 1.86
N LEU A 180 9.78 0.23 0.93
CA LEU A 180 9.29 -1.10 0.57
C LEU A 180 9.87 -1.58 -0.76
N SER A 181 9.86 -2.87 -0.97
CA SER A 181 10.09 -3.52 -2.26
C SER A 181 9.09 -4.64 -2.48
N HIS A 182 8.71 -4.86 -3.74
CA HIS A 182 7.81 -5.92 -4.15
C HIS A 182 8.48 -6.91 -5.11
N LYS A 183 9.49 -6.45 -5.84
CA LYS A 183 10.15 -7.24 -6.89
C LYS A 183 10.81 -8.53 -6.38
N GLU A 184 11.28 -8.56 -5.13
CA GLU A 184 11.86 -9.75 -4.51
C GLU A 184 10.84 -10.88 -4.35
N LEU A 185 9.55 -10.56 -4.30
CA LEU A 185 8.45 -11.53 -4.16
C LEU A 185 7.97 -12.10 -5.50
N LEU A 186 8.48 -11.56 -6.63
CA LEU A 186 8.11 -12.00 -7.97
C LEU A 186 8.99 -13.13 -8.50
N GLY A 187 9.86 -13.69 -7.66
CA GLY A 187 10.82 -14.73 -8.01
C GLY A 187 12.08 -14.18 -8.68
N THR A 188 13.09 -15.04 -8.79
CA THR A 188 14.36 -14.74 -9.46
C THR A 188 14.18 -14.73 -10.98
N TRP A 189 15.18 -14.22 -11.71
CA TRP A 189 15.19 -14.30 -13.17
C TRP A 189 15.15 -15.76 -13.64
N GLU A 190 15.91 -16.64 -13.00
CA GLU A 190 16.01 -18.07 -13.31
C GLU A 190 14.66 -18.76 -13.12
N GLU A 191 13.96 -18.51 -12.01
CA GLU A 191 12.63 -19.08 -11.74
C GLU A 191 11.62 -18.60 -12.78
N ASN A 192 11.63 -17.32 -13.15
CA ASN A 192 10.76 -16.78 -14.17
C ASN A 192 11.12 -17.30 -15.57
N ALA A 193 12.41 -17.45 -15.89
CA ALA A 193 12.86 -17.98 -17.16
C ALA A 193 12.53 -19.47 -17.33
N ALA A 194 12.51 -20.25 -16.23
CA ALA A 194 12.16 -21.67 -16.24
C ALA A 194 10.68 -21.93 -16.60
N LEU A 195 9.84 -20.91 -16.57
CA LEU A 195 8.43 -21.00 -17.02
C LEU A 195 8.30 -21.12 -18.55
N PHE A 196 9.38 -20.89 -19.30
CA PHE A 196 9.36 -20.79 -20.75
C PHE A 196 10.44 -21.67 -21.39
N SER A 197 10.17 -22.11 -22.62
CA SER A 197 11.13 -22.89 -23.41
C SER A 197 11.42 -22.23 -24.76
N PRO A 198 12.64 -22.32 -25.29
CA PRO A 198 12.92 -21.94 -26.68
C PRO A 198 12.01 -22.70 -27.65
N GLY A 199 11.46 -22.00 -28.64
CA GLY A 199 10.52 -22.57 -29.59
C GLY A 199 9.05 -22.31 -29.28
N GLU A 200 8.72 -21.82 -28.09
CA GLU A 200 7.36 -21.46 -27.70
C GLU A 200 6.96 -20.07 -28.25
N THR A 201 5.67 -19.91 -28.51
CA THR A 201 5.07 -18.60 -28.80
C THR A 201 4.13 -18.25 -27.65
N VAL A 202 4.39 -17.11 -27.01
CA VAL A 202 3.70 -16.67 -25.80
C VAL A 202 3.21 -15.24 -25.94
N ALA A 203 2.28 -14.83 -25.08
CA ALA A 203 1.85 -13.45 -24.97
C ALA A 203 2.91 -12.64 -24.22
N GLY A 204 3.13 -11.41 -24.65
CA GLY A 204 3.99 -10.44 -23.97
C GLY A 204 3.44 -9.03 -24.07
N ILE A 205 4.01 -8.12 -23.29
CA ILE A 205 3.65 -6.70 -23.30
C ILE A 205 4.89 -5.90 -23.73
N ILE A 206 4.77 -5.11 -24.81
CA ILE A 206 5.85 -4.22 -25.26
C ILE A 206 6.02 -3.11 -24.22
N ARG A 207 7.21 -3.03 -23.59
CA ARG A 207 7.50 -2.05 -22.55
C ARG A 207 8.22 -0.83 -23.08
N SER A 208 9.17 -1.03 -24.00
CA SER A 208 9.83 0.07 -24.71
C SER A 208 10.25 -0.36 -26.11
N VAL A 209 10.38 0.63 -26.99
CA VAL A 209 10.89 0.46 -28.34
C VAL A 209 12.11 1.37 -28.49
N GLU A 210 13.29 0.76 -28.61
CA GLU A 210 14.58 1.43 -28.74
C GLU A 210 15.11 1.26 -30.18
N SER A 211 16.09 2.04 -30.58
CA SER A 211 16.67 1.95 -31.94
C SER A 211 17.26 0.58 -32.30
N TYR A 212 17.56 -0.24 -31.31
CA TYR A 212 18.19 -1.57 -31.47
C TYR A 212 17.25 -2.74 -31.17
N GLY A 213 16.00 -2.50 -30.79
CA GLY A 213 15.03 -3.55 -30.50
C GLY A 213 13.89 -3.10 -29.60
N ALA A 214 12.92 -3.98 -29.40
CA ALA A 214 11.80 -3.77 -28.49
C ALA A 214 11.96 -4.67 -27.26
N PHE A 215 11.81 -4.10 -26.07
CA PHE A 215 11.72 -4.86 -24.83
C PHE A 215 10.28 -5.34 -24.63
N VAL A 216 10.14 -6.66 -24.53
CA VAL A 216 8.84 -7.30 -24.31
C VAL A 216 8.86 -8.04 -22.98
N GLU A 217 7.96 -7.69 -22.11
CA GLU A 217 7.76 -8.35 -20.82
C GLU A 217 6.97 -9.65 -21.02
N LEU A 218 7.50 -10.74 -20.50
CA LEU A 218 6.85 -12.05 -20.42
C LEU A 218 6.21 -12.27 -19.04
N THR A 219 6.92 -11.87 -17.99
CA THR A 219 6.43 -11.77 -16.62
C THR A 219 6.94 -10.46 -16.00
N PRO A 220 6.41 -10.00 -14.85
CA PRO A 220 6.92 -8.81 -14.16
C PRO A 220 8.43 -8.83 -13.87
N ASN A 221 9.04 -10.01 -13.74
CA ASN A 221 10.48 -10.17 -13.52
C ASN A 221 11.25 -10.76 -14.71
N LEU A 222 10.61 -10.92 -15.87
CA LEU A 222 11.26 -11.42 -17.06
C LEU A 222 10.89 -10.62 -18.29
N ALA A 223 11.84 -9.93 -18.88
CA ALA A 223 11.70 -9.29 -20.17
C ALA A 223 12.72 -9.82 -21.16
N GLY A 224 12.33 -9.91 -22.43
CA GLY A 224 13.19 -10.29 -23.53
C GLY A 224 13.34 -9.14 -24.54
N LEU A 225 14.38 -9.23 -25.39
CA LEU A 225 14.63 -8.31 -26.46
C LEU A 225 14.19 -8.93 -27.78
N ALA A 226 13.28 -8.25 -28.49
CA ALA A 226 12.83 -8.58 -29.83
C ALA A 226 13.40 -7.62 -30.88
N GLU A 227 13.55 -8.07 -32.12
CA GLU A 227 13.81 -7.20 -33.26
C GLU A 227 12.62 -6.26 -33.50
N ILE A 228 12.90 -5.06 -34.01
CA ILE A 228 11.87 -4.05 -34.28
C ILE A 228 10.94 -4.56 -35.40
N LYS A 229 9.64 -4.41 -35.16
CA LYS A 229 8.61 -4.62 -36.17
C LYS A 229 7.85 -3.30 -36.35
N GLU A 230 7.45 -2.98 -37.56
CA GLU A 230 6.64 -1.80 -37.82
C GLU A 230 5.27 -1.88 -37.11
N GLY A 231 4.81 -0.72 -36.64
CA GLY A 231 3.46 -0.60 -36.02
C GLY A 231 3.38 -1.04 -34.58
N ILE A 232 4.49 -1.32 -33.89
CA ILE A 232 4.49 -1.63 -32.46
C ILE A 232 4.64 -0.38 -31.60
N SER A 233 4.00 -0.39 -30.43
CA SER A 233 4.06 0.71 -29.45
C SER A 233 4.13 0.22 -28.01
N PRO A 234 4.75 0.98 -27.09
CA PRO A 234 4.73 0.64 -25.67
C PRO A 234 3.32 0.47 -25.12
N GLY A 235 3.13 -0.52 -24.22
CA GLY A 235 1.84 -0.90 -23.63
C GLY A 235 1.04 -1.89 -24.49
N GLN A 236 1.41 -2.12 -25.73
CA GLN A 236 0.71 -3.06 -26.61
C GLN A 236 0.98 -4.51 -26.21
N GLN A 237 -0.05 -5.35 -26.25
CA GLN A 237 0.11 -6.81 -26.19
C GLN A 237 0.57 -7.34 -27.55
N ALA A 238 1.49 -8.28 -27.52
CA ALA A 238 2.03 -8.92 -28.71
C ALA A 238 2.22 -10.42 -28.47
N SER A 239 2.05 -11.23 -29.53
CA SER A 239 2.53 -12.60 -29.53
C SER A 239 4.02 -12.60 -29.86
N VAL A 240 4.80 -13.32 -29.07
CA VAL A 240 6.25 -13.39 -29.24
C VAL A 240 6.74 -14.83 -29.26
N TYR A 241 7.58 -15.14 -30.24
CA TYR A 241 8.27 -16.42 -30.33
C TYR A 241 9.59 -16.34 -29.57
N ILE A 242 9.85 -17.29 -28.68
CA ILE A 242 11.07 -17.41 -27.88
C ILE A 242 12.16 -18.06 -28.71
N LYS A 243 13.09 -17.27 -29.25
CA LYS A 243 14.20 -17.74 -30.06
C LYS A 243 15.26 -18.44 -29.23
N SER A 244 15.62 -17.86 -28.09
CA SER A 244 16.60 -18.45 -27.16
C SER A 244 16.52 -17.80 -25.77
N ILE A 245 16.83 -18.60 -24.75
CA ILE A 245 17.04 -18.17 -23.37
C ILE A 245 18.51 -18.39 -23.05
N ILE A 246 19.21 -17.36 -22.56
CA ILE A 246 20.66 -17.40 -22.29
C ILE A 246 20.87 -17.09 -20.80
N PRO A 247 20.84 -18.08 -19.91
CA PRO A 247 20.93 -17.88 -18.45
C PRO A 247 22.19 -17.15 -18.02
N SER A 248 23.34 -17.51 -18.56
CA SER A 248 24.63 -16.90 -18.21
C SER A 248 24.73 -15.39 -18.46
N LYS A 249 23.80 -14.83 -19.26
CA LYS A 249 23.70 -13.40 -19.57
C LYS A 249 22.40 -12.78 -19.09
N MET A 250 21.51 -13.57 -18.46
CA MET A 250 20.15 -13.19 -18.07
C MET A 250 19.39 -12.54 -19.24
N LYS A 251 19.44 -13.15 -20.43
CA LYS A 251 18.86 -12.63 -21.67
C LYS A 251 17.89 -13.60 -22.29
N VAL A 252 16.76 -13.07 -22.75
CA VAL A 252 15.79 -13.77 -23.60
C VAL A 252 15.74 -13.06 -24.94
N LYS A 253 15.92 -13.80 -26.03
CA LYS A 253 15.76 -13.29 -27.40
C LYS A 253 14.39 -13.68 -27.93
N LEU A 254 13.68 -12.70 -28.43
CA LEU A 254 12.31 -12.82 -28.91
C LEU A 254 12.17 -12.41 -30.36
N ILE A 255 11.10 -12.88 -31.00
CA ILE A 255 10.64 -12.42 -32.31
C ILE A 255 9.16 -12.08 -32.16
N ILE A 256 8.74 -10.87 -32.54
CA ILE A 256 7.33 -10.48 -32.54
C ILE A 256 6.65 -11.10 -33.76
N VAL A 257 5.61 -11.90 -33.51
CA VAL A 257 4.89 -12.65 -34.55
C VAL A 257 3.82 -11.79 -35.21
#